data_8257aa74251316dbd7c869febb8f0b9c
#
_entry.id   8257aa74251316dbd7c869febb8f0b9c
#
_cell.length_a   1.000
_cell.length_b   1.000
_cell.length_c   1.000
_cell.angle_alpha   90.00
_cell.angle_beta   90.00
_cell.angle_gamma   90.00
#
_symmetry.space_group_name_H-M   'P 1'
#
loop_
_entity.id
_entity.type
_entity.pdbx_description
1 polymer ?
#
loop_
_entity_poly.entity_id
_entity_poly.type
_entity_poly.pdbx_seq_one_letter_code
_entity_poly.pdbx_strand_id
1 'polypeptide(L)'
;MAADATKRQLPRAVWALGLTSLFMDTSSELIHGLLPVFLVVTLGASGTALGVIEGIAEATAQITRVFSGWLSDALGKRKALTVAGYGLAAATKPLFPLADSIGLVLVARFLDRIGKGIRGAPRDALVADVTAPEQRGEAFGLRQSLDTVGATLGPAAAIVLMYLFNDDIRTV
;
A
#
# COMPACT_ATOMS: atom_id res chain seq x y z
N MET A 1 0.15 37.98 26.14
CA MET A 1 1.02 37.75 24.97
C MET A 1 0.52 36.51 24.25
N ALA A 2 -0.36 36.69 23.27
CA ALA A 2 -0.82 35.57 22.41
C ALA A 2 0.32 35.30 21.43
N ALA A 3 0.95 34.13 21.54
CA ALA A 3 1.95 33.69 20.59
C ALA A 3 1.26 33.54 19.23
N ASP A 4 1.75 34.30 18.28
CA ASP A 4 1.40 34.24 16.86
C ASP A 4 1.73 32.82 16.34
N ALA A 5 0.75 31.94 16.42
CA ALA A 5 0.81 30.62 15.84
C ALA A 5 0.57 30.78 14.33
N THR A 6 1.52 31.37 13.63
CA THR A 6 1.62 31.22 12.18
C THR A 6 1.59 29.72 11.90
N LYS A 7 0.46 29.24 11.37
CA LYS A 7 0.30 27.84 10.90
C LYS A 7 1.45 27.54 9.95
N ARG A 8 2.55 26.99 10.47
CA ARG A 8 3.64 26.50 9.64
C ARG A 8 3.06 25.41 8.75
N GLN A 9 3.05 25.65 7.46
CA GLN A 9 2.57 24.67 6.49
C GLN A 9 3.43 23.40 6.55
N LEU A 10 2.79 22.25 6.48
CA LEU A 10 3.51 20.98 6.43
C LEU A 10 4.44 20.94 5.21
N PRO A 11 5.62 20.32 5.34
CA PRO A 11 6.57 20.17 4.24
C PRO A 11 5.93 19.54 3.01
N ARG A 12 6.26 20.04 1.82
CA ARG A 12 5.78 19.47 0.54
C ARG A 12 6.07 17.97 0.40
N ALA A 13 7.16 17.51 1.01
CA ALA A 13 7.51 16.09 1.00
C ALA A 13 6.47 15.22 1.72
N VAL A 14 5.85 15.71 2.81
CA VAL A 14 4.78 14.99 3.51
C VAL A 14 3.55 14.81 2.61
N TRP A 15 3.16 15.87 1.90
CA TRP A 15 2.07 15.82 0.92
C TRP A 15 2.39 14.86 -0.23
N ALA A 16 3.61 14.92 -0.78
CA ALA A 16 4.03 14.02 -1.86
C ALA A 16 3.98 12.55 -1.41
N LEU A 17 4.50 12.24 -0.22
CA LEU A 17 4.46 10.89 0.35
C LEU A 17 3.02 10.43 0.62
N GLY A 18 2.18 11.30 1.19
CA GLY A 18 0.79 11.00 1.46
C GLY A 18 -0.02 10.74 0.19
N LEU A 19 0.12 11.59 -0.85
CA LEU A 19 -0.55 11.38 -2.13
C LEU A 19 -0.06 10.12 -2.86
N THR A 20 1.24 9.84 -2.82
CA THR A 20 1.78 8.59 -3.37
C THR A 20 1.18 7.37 -2.67
N SER A 21 1.05 7.43 -1.34
CA SER A 21 0.38 6.39 -0.55
C SER A 21 -1.09 6.26 -0.94
N LEU A 22 -1.83 7.36 -1.03
CA LEU A 22 -3.24 7.37 -1.40
C LEU A 22 -3.47 6.62 -2.72
N PHE A 23 -2.74 6.98 -3.78
CA PHE A 23 -2.89 6.34 -5.08
C PHE A 23 -2.47 4.86 -5.05
N MET A 24 -1.39 4.54 -4.36
CA MET A 24 -0.94 3.16 -4.21
C MET A 24 -1.95 2.33 -3.42
N ASP A 25 -2.49 2.86 -2.33
CA ASP A 25 -3.45 2.14 -1.50
C ASP A 25 -4.80 2.01 -2.22
N THR A 26 -5.25 3.04 -2.96
CA THR A 26 -6.43 2.93 -3.83
C THR A 26 -6.26 1.78 -4.85
N SER A 27 -5.12 1.72 -5.55
CA SER A 27 -4.85 0.65 -6.52
C SER A 27 -4.73 -0.73 -5.86
N SER A 28 -4.09 -0.80 -4.68
CA SER A 28 -3.95 -2.06 -3.97
C SER A 28 -5.29 -2.56 -3.44
N GLU A 29 -6.07 -1.70 -2.81
CA GLU A 29 -7.34 -2.11 -2.20
C GLU A 29 -8.42 -2.39 -3.25
N LEU A 30 -8.34 -1.80 -4.45
CA LEU A 30 -9.16 -2.19 -5.59
C LEU A 30 -8.93 -3.67 -5.94
N ILE A 31 -7.67 -4.06 -6.14
CA ILE A 31 -7.30 -5.44 -6.45
C ILE A 31 -7.65 -6.38 -5.29
N HIS A 32 -7.33 -5.98 -4.05
CA HIS A 32 -7.56 -6.79 -2.87
C HIS A 32 -9.05 -7.02 -2.57
N GLY A 33 -9.90 -6.05 -2.88
CA GLY A 33 -11.35 -6.19 -2.76
C GLY A 33 -11.92 -7.25 -3.73
N LEU A 34 -11.33 -7.38 -4.93
CA LEU A 34 -11.76 -8.35 -5.94
C LEU A 34 -11.07 -9.71 -5.82
N LEU A 35 -9.90 -9.76 -5.20
CA LEU A 35 -9.06 -10.96 -5.15
C LEU A 35 -9.76 -12.18 -4.54
N PRO A 36 -10.52 -12.09 -3.43
CA PRO A 36 -11.25 -13.23 -2.88
C PRO A 36 -12.26 -13.80 -3.86
N VAL A 37 -13.01 -12.94 -4.57
CA VAL A 37 -13.99 -13.36 -5.58
C VAL A 37 -13.26 -14.03 -6.75
N PHE A 38 -12.19 -13.43 -7.25
CA PHE A 38 -11.37 -13.99 -8.32
C PHE A 38 -10.79 -15.37 -7.97
N LEU A 39 -10.21 -15.52 -6.78
CA LEU A 39 -9.64 -16.79 -6.33
C LEU A 39 -10.71 -17.89 -6.18
N VAL A 40 -11.85 -17.58 -5.59
CA VAL A 40 -12.88 -18.58 -5.30
C VAL A 40 -13.73 -18.87 -6.55
N VAL A 41 -14.24 -17.83 -7.22
CA VAL A 41 -15.20 -18.01 -8.32
C VAL A 41 -14.50 -18.36 -9.63
N THR A 42 -13.39 -17.69 -9.95
CA THR A 42 -12.71 -17.89 -11.25
C THR A 42 -11.69 -19.02 -11.20
N LEU A 43 -10.90 -19.11 -10.11
CA LEU A 43 -9.82 -20.10 -9.99
C LEU A 43 -10.19 -21.33 -9.12
N GLY A 44 -11.40 -21.37 -8.53
CA GLY A 44 -11.88 -22.50 -7.76
C GLY A 44 -11.16 -22.75 -6.43
N ALA A 45 -10.51 -21.73 -5.84
CA ALA A 45 -9.83 -21.86 -4.57
C ALA A 45 -10.81 -22.09 -3.42
N SER A 46 -10.43 -22.91 -2.43
CA SER A 46 -11.22 -23.04 -1.21
C SER A 46 -11.06 -21.80 -0.30
N GLY A 47 -12.06 -21.55 0.56
CA GLY A 47 -11.97 -20.48 1.57
C GLY A 47 -10.78 -20.66 2.52
N THR A 48 -10.40 -21.90 2.83
CA THR A 48 -9.19 -22.19 3.63
C THR A 48 -7.92 -21.77 2.89
N ALA A 49 -7.82 -22.06 1.58
CA ALA A 49 -6.68 -21.64 0.77
C ALA A 49 -6.58 -20.12 0.72
N LEU A 50 -7.71 -19.41 0.56
CA LEU A 50 -7.76 -17.95 0.62
C LEU A 50 -7.22 -17.42 1.96
N GLY A 51 -7.68 -17.95 3.09
CA GLY A 51 -7.22 -17.54 4.42
C GLY A 51 -5.71 -17.75 4.63
N VAL A 52 -5.17 -18.88 4.15
CA VAL A 52 -3.72 -19.17 4.20
C VAL A 52 -2.94 -18.18 3.33
N ILE A 53 -3.41 -17.90 2.12
CA ILE A 53 -2.78 -16.94 1.19
C ILE A 53 -2.71 -15.54 1.83
N GLU A 54 -3.82 -15.06 2.35
CA GLU A 54 -3.88 -13.72 2.97
C GLU A 54 -3.04 -13.67 4.25
N GLY A 55 -3.07 -14.71 5.08
CA GLY A 55 -2.28 -14.78 6.31
C GLY A 55 -0.77 -14.76 6.04
N ILE A 56 -0.28 -15.54 5.07
CA ILE A 56 1.13 -15.55 4.68
C ILE A 56 1.52 -14.20 4.07
N ALA A 57 0.67 -13.64 3.22
CA ALA A 57 0.92 -12.36 2.59
C ALA A 57 1.07 -11.23 3.63
N GLU A 58 0.16 -11.15 4.60
CA GLU A 58 0.23 -10.12 5.64
C GLU A 58 1.43 -10.33 6.58
N ALA A 59 1.70 -11.56 7.00
CA ALA A 59 2.89 -11.87 7.81
C ALA A 59 4.18 -11.44 7.08
N THR A 60 4.27 -11.69 5.77
CA THR A 60 5.39 -11.26 4.94
C THR A 60 5.57 -9.74 4.95
N ALA A 61 4.49 -8.97 4.82
CA ALA A 61 4.57 -7.52 4.87
C ALA A 61 5.12 -7.01 6.21
N GLN A 62 4.65 -7.58 7.32
CA GLN A 62 5.10 -7.18 8.67
C GLN A 62 6.56 -7.55 8.93
N ILE A 63 6.96 -8.78 8.58
CA ILE A 63 8.36 -9.23 8.71
C ILE A 63 9.28 -8.35 7.86
N THR A 64 8.94 -8.13 6.60
CA THR A 64 9.72 -7.29 5.68
C THR A 64 9.83 -5.86 6.20
N ARG A 65 8.76 -5.32 6.81
CA ARG A 65 8.75 -3.96 7.39
C ARG A 65 9.78 -3.80 8.51
N VAL A 66 9.92 -4.81 9.38
CA VAL A 66 10.92 -4.78 10.47
C VAL A 66 12.34 -4.76 9.89
N PHE A 67 12.63 -5.67 8.95
CA PHE A 67 13.95 -5.71 8.30
C PHE A 67 14.26 -4.46 7.50
N SER A 68 13.28 -3.92 6.79
CA SER A 68 13.46 -2.72 5.99
C SER A 68 13.70 -1.48 6.87
N GLY A 69 13.09 -1.41 8.04
CA GLY A 69 13.34 -0.37 9.03
C GLY A 69 14.79 -0.40 9.49
N TRP A 70 15.26 -1.56 9.95
CA TRP A 70 16.65 -1.74 10.34
C TRP A 70 17.63 -1.40 9.21
N LEU A 71 17.38 -1.89 7.99
CA LEU A 71 18.23 -1.64 6.83
C LEU A 71 18.26 -0.14 6.46
N SER A 72 17.10 0.51 6.55
CA SER A 72 16.94 1.94 6.31
C SER A 72 17.81 2.79 7.25
N ASP A 73 17.81 2.43 8.53
CA ASP A 73 18.59 3.13 9.54
C ASP A 73 20.10 2.85 9.37
N ALA A 74 20.46 1.60 9.09
CA ALA A 74 21.86 1.20 8.85
C ALA A 74 22.50 1.85 7.62
N LEU A 75 21.72 1.99 6.52
CA LEU A 75 22.20 2.56 5.25
C LEU A 75 22.01 4.07 5.15
N GLY A 76 21.13 4.68 5.95
CA GLY A 76 20.73 6.09 5.82
C GLY A 76 20.02 6.41 4.49
N LYS A 77 19.54 5.40 3.74
CA LYS A 77 18.96 5.55 2.39
C LYS A 77 17.44 5.42 2.38
N ARG A 78 16.76 6.13 3.28
CA ARG A 78 15.29 6.05 3.46
C ARG A 78 14.51 6.27 2.17
N LYS A 79 14.84 7.32 1.41
CA LYS A 79 14.17 7.65 0.15
C LYS A 79 14.31 6.50 -0.88
N ALA A 80 15.51 5.95 -1.03
CA ALA A 80 15.75 4.89 -2.01
C ALA A 80 14.93 3.63 -1.71
N LEU A 81 14.88 3.21 -0.44
CA LEU A 81 14.07 2.06 -0.01
C LEU A 81 12.57 2.34 -0.16
N THR A 82 12.12 3.55 0.16
CA THR A 82 10.72 3.95 -0.06
C THR A 82 10.35 3.84 -1.54
N VAL A 83 11.18 4.40 -2.44
CA VAL A 83 10.95 4.34 -3.89
C VAL A 83 11.00 2.91 -4.41
N ALA A 84 11.97 2.10 -3.96
CA ALA A 84 12.07 0.69 -4.35
C ALA A 84 10.83 -0.11 -3.92
N GLY A 85 10.32 0.10 -2.70
CA GLY A 85 9.11 -0.57 -2.23
C GLY A 85 7.86 -0.19 -3.01
N TYR A 86 7.69 1.10 -3.33
CA TYR A 86 6.60 1.56 -4.20
C TYR A 86 6.75 1.01 -5.63
N GLY A 87 7.96 1.03 -6.19
CA GLY A 87 8.25 0.51 -7.52
C GLY A 87 7.96 -0.97 -7.64
N LEU A 88 8.39 -1.78 -6.66
CA LEU A 88 8.09 -3.21 -6.62
C LEU A 88 6.58 -3.45 -6.56
N ALA A 89 5.87 -2.79 -5.64
CA ALA A 89 4.42 -2.94 -5.54
C ALA A 89 3.70 -2.50 -6.83
N ALA A 90 4.13 -1.42 -7.48
CA ALA A 90 3.55 -0.98 -8.76
C ALA A 90 3.82 -1.99 -9.89
N ALA A 91 5.03 -2.57 -9.94
CA ALA A 91 5.40 -3.56 -10.95
C ALA A 91 4.64 -4.88 -10.84
N THR A 92 4.09 -5.19 -9.66
CA THR A 92 3.28 -6.41 -9.46
C THR A 92 1.84 -6.27 -9.93
N LYS A 93 1.31 -5.04 -10.06
CA LYS A 93 -0.10 -4.81 -10.41
C LYS A 93 -0.50 -5.48 -11.73
N PRO A 94 0.27 -5.39 -12.83
CA PRO A 94 -0.06 -6.05 -14.07
C PRO A 94 -0.11 -7.57 -14.00
N LEU A 95 0.50 -8.19 -12.99
CA LEU A 95 0.49 -9.65 -12.84
C LEU A 95 -0.90 -10.19 -12.45
N PHE A 96 -1.73 -9.39 -11.77
CA PHE A 96 -3.05 -9.85 -11.32
C PHE A 96 -4.01 -10.12 -12.47
N PRO A 97 -4.25 -9.21 -13.44
CA PRO A 97 -5.12 -9.51 -14.57
C PRO A 97 -4.55 -10.60 -15.49
N LEU A 98 -3.23 -10.78 -15.53
CA LEU A 98 -2.57 -11.81 -16.31
C LEU A 98 -2.55 -13.19 -15.62
N ALA A 99 -3.01 -13.28 -14.37
CA ALA A 99 -2.96 -14.51 -13.62
C ALA A 99 -4.00 -15.51 -14.14
N ASP A 100 -3.52 -16.66 -14.57
CA ASP A 100 -4.31 -17.83 -15.03
C ASP A 100 -4.33 -18.97 -14.00
N SER A 101 -3.57 -18.83 -12.92
CA SER A 101 -3.43 -19.86 -11.89
C SER A 101 -3.31 -19.24 -10.49
N ILE A 102 -3.74 -20.00 -9.48
CA ILE A 102 -3.60 -19.63 -8.06
C ILE A 102 -2.12 -19.36 -7.73
N GLY A 103 -1.20 -20.14 -8.33
CA GLY A 103 0.24 -19.95 -8.10
C GLY A 103 0.75 -18.58 -8.54
N LEU A 104 0.32 -18.07 -9.69
CA LEU A 104 0.72 -16.75 -10.17
C LEU A 104 0.11 -15.62 -9.33
N VAL A 105 -1.15 -15.78 -8.89
CA VAL A 105 -1.77 -14.84 -7.94
C VAL A 105 -1.00 -14.79 -6.63
N LEU A 106 -0.58 -15.96 -6.11
CA LEU A 106 0.25 -16.06 -4.91
C LEU A 106 1.56 -15.29 -5.06
N VAL A 107 2.27 -15.49 -6.16
CA VAL A 107 3.53 -14.80 -6.43
C VAL A 107 3.32 -13.29 -6.51
N ALA A 108 2.31 -12.84 -7.26
CA ALA A 108 1.98 -11.41 -7.38
C ALA A 108 1.64 -10.80 -6.02
N ARG A 109 0.81 -11.49 -5.23
CA ARG A 109 0.41 -11.06 -3.89
C ARG A 109 1.60 -10.96 -2.94
N PHE A 110 2.47 -11.98 -2.95
CA PHE A 110 3.66 -12.03 -2.11
C PHE A 110 4.63 -10.89 -2.43
N LEU A 111 4.92 -10.65 -3.70
CA LEU A 111 5.78 -9.56 -4.15
C LEU A 111 5.19 -8.18 -3.82
N ASP A 112 3.88 -7.99 -3.97
CA ASP A 112 3.19 -6.76 -3.55
C ASP A 112 3.36 -6.51 -2.05
N ARG A 113 3.21 -7.55 -1.22
CA ARG A 113 3.38 -7.46 0.24
C ARG A 113 4.82 -7.18 0.65
N ILE A 114 5.80 -7.76 -0.04
CA ILE A 114 7.22 -7.40 0.13
C ILE A 114 7.42 -5.91 -0.18
N GLY A 115 6.88 -5.41 -1.30
CA GLY A 115 6.94 -3.99 -1.65
C GLY A 115 6.32 -3.09 -0.58
N LYS A 116 5.16 -3.48 -0.02
CA LYS A 116 4.51 -2.78 1.10
C LYS A 116 5.39 -2.78 2.35
N GLY A 117 6.01 -3.91 2.68
CA GLY A 117 6.93 -4.03 3.81
C GLY A 117 8.18 -3.16 3.64
N ILE A 118 8.81 -3.19 2.45
CA ILE A 118 10.03 -2.42 2.16
C ILE A 118 9.77 -0.92 2.34
N ARG A 119 8.63 -0.38 1.86
CA ARG A 119 8.35 1.06 1.93
C ARG A 119 7.87 1.53 3.30
N GLY A 120 7.28 0.66 4.13
CA GLY A 120 6.53 1.04 5.33
C GLY A 120 7.34 1.83 6.34
N ALA A 121 8.37 1.20 6.93
CA ALA A 121 9.20 1.84 7.94
C ALA A 121 10.07 2.98 7.40
N PRO A 122 10.76 2.86 6.24
CA PRO A 122 11.55 3.95 5.67
C PRO A 122 10.71 5.19 5.32
N ARG A 123 9.47 5.01 4.83
CA ARG A 123 8.54 6.11 4.56
C ARG A 123 8.17 6.86 5.84
N ASP A 124 7.82 6.14 6.89
CA ASP A 124 7.44 6.73 8.17
C ASP A 124 8.62 7.48 8.79
N ALA A 125 9.83 6.92 8.72
CA ALA A 125 11.05 7.59 9.16
C ALA A 125 11.34 8.86 8.32
N LEU A 126 11.11 8.81 7.00
CA LEU A 126 11.30 9.97 6.12
C LEU A 126 10.32 11.11 6.46
N VAL A 127 9.06 10.80 6.79
CA VAL A 127 8.09 11.79 7.27
C VAL A 127 8.60 12.46 8.56
N ALA A 128 9.12 11.68 9.50
CA ALA A 128 9.66 12.19 10.75
C ALA A 128 10.90 13.09 10.54
N ASP A 129 11.78 12.74 9.57
CA ASP A 129 13.00 13.49 9.29
C ASP A 129 12.73 14.87 8.68
N VAL A 130 11.72 14.97 7.82
CA VAL A 130 11.40 16.23 7.12
C VAL A 130 10.45 17.13 7.90
N THR A 131 9.97 16.67 9.06
CA THR A 131 8.94 17.37 9.84
C THR A 131 9.50 17.80 11.20
N ALA A 132 9.29 19.05 11.57
CA ALA A 132 9.64 19.56 12.89
C ALA A 132 8.93 18.74 13.99
N PRO A 133 9.59 18.50 15.16
CA PRO A 133 9.02 17.66 16.22
C PRO A 133 7.59 18.07 16.63
N GLU A 134 7.31 19.38 16.66
CA GLU A 134 6.02 19.94 17.07
C GLU A 134 4.88 19.64 16.06
N GLN A 135 5.23 19.40 14.79
CA GLN A 135 4.30 19.16 13.70
C GLN A 135 4.20 17.66 13.29
N ARG A 136 4.96 16.77 13.92
CA ARG A 136 4.96 15.34 13.57
C ARG A 136 3.58 14.71 13.71
N GLY A 137 2.82 15.07 14.75
CA GLY A 137 1.45 14.58 14.93
C GLY A 137 0.55 14.92 13.74
N GLU A 138 0.62 16.17 13.26
CA GLU A 138 -0.13 16.65 12.10
C GLU A 138 0.31 15.96 10.81
N ALA A 139 1.62 15.79 10.59
CA ALA A 139 2.18 15.12 9.42
C ALA A 139 1.78 13.64 9.34
N PHE A 140 1.86 12.91 10.45
CA PHE A 140 1.40 11.53 10.51
C PHE A 140 -0.11 11.41 10.40
N GLY A 141 -0.87 12.33 10.99
CA GLY A 141 -2.32 12.41 10.86
C GLY A 141 -2.75 12.62 9.41
N LEU A 142 -2.15 13.58 8.69
CA LEU A 142 -2.39 13.80 7.26
C LEU A 142 -2.08 12.54 6.44
N ARG A 143 -0.90 11.95 6.64
CA ARG A 143 -0.50 10.73 5.94
C ARG A 143 -1.49 9.58 6.18
N GLN A 144 -1.87 9.34 7.43
CA GLN A 144 -2.81 8.28 7.78
C GLN A 144 -4.21 8.54 7.21
N SER A 145 -4.66 9.79 7.20
CA SER A 145 -5.93 10.16 6.57
C SER A 145 -5.93 9.86 5.07
N LEU A 146 -4.83 10.19 4.36
CA LEU A 146 -4.69 9.88 2.94
C LEU A 146 -4.63 8.37 2.67
N ASP A 147 -3.93 7.59 3.51
CA ASP A 147 -3.94 6.12 3.44
C ASP A 147 -5.37 5.58 3.60
N THR A 148 -6.14 6.08 4.59
CA THR A 148 -7.53 5.66 4.85
C THR A 148 -8.46 6.03 3.70
N VAL A 149 -8.31 7.24 3.14
CA VAL A 149 -9.07 7.66 1.94
C VAL A 149 -8.76 6.72 0.78
N GLY A 150 -7.50 6.39 0.53
CA GLY A 150 -7.11 5.42 -0.49
C GLY A 150 -7.71 4.04 -0.27
N ALA A 151 -7.66 3.55 0.97
CA ALA A 151 -8.25 2.27 1.35
C ALA A 151 -9.77 2.21 1.19
N THR A 152 -10.46 3.35 1.28
CA THR A 152 -11.90 3.46 1.06
C THR A 152 -12.24 3.59 -0.43
N LEU A 153 -11.45 4.39 -1.16
CA LEU A 153 -11.67 4.62 -2.59
C LEU A 153 -11.41 3.36 -3.44
N GLY A 154 -10.47 2.50 -3.04
CA GLY A 154 -10.15 1.27 -3.76
C GLY A 154 -11.35 0.35 -3.95
N PRO A 155 -11.97 -0.16 -2.87
CA PRO A 155 -13.16 -1.01 -2.97
C PRO A 155 -14.36 -0.31 -3.63
N ALA A 156 -14.55 1.00 -3.38
CA ALA A 156 -15.61 1.77 -4.03
C ALA A 156 -15.39 1.83 -5.56
N ALA A 157 -14.15 2.07 -6.00
CA ALA A 157 -13.80 2.03 -7.42
C ALA A 157 -13.99 0.63 -8.01
N ALA A 158 -13.62 -0.43 -7.28
CA ALA A 158 -13.83 -1.81 -7.71
C ALA A 158 -15.31 -2.09 -8.01
N ILE A 159 -16.23 -1.69 -7.11
CA ILE A 159 -17.67 -1.87 -7.30
C ILE A 159 -18.16 -1.14 -8.56
N VAL A 160 -17.76 0.13 -8.73
CA VAL A 160 -18.16 0.93 -9.90
C VAL A 160 -17.63 0.33 -11.19
N LEU A 161 -16.35 -0.08 -11.21
CA LEU A 161 -15.73 -0.67 -12.40
C LEU A 161 -16.34 -2.03 -12.74
N MET A 162 -16.61 -2.89 -11.75
CA MET A 162 -17.32 -4.16 -11.96
C MET A 162 -18.67 -3.92 -12.64
N TYR A 163 -19.45 -2.97 -12.14
CA TYR A 163 -20.71 -2.60 -12.76
C TYR A 163 -20.57 -2.10 -14.22
N LEU A 164 -19.54 -1.27 -14.49
CA LEU A 164 -19.29 -0.73 -15.83
C LEU A 164 -18.76 -1.76 -16.82
N PHE A 165 -18.00 -2.75 -16.36
CA PHE A 165 -17.40 -3.80 -17.19
C PHE A 165 -18.14 -5.14 -17.11
N ASN A 166 -19.44 -5.14 -16.73
CA ASN A 166 -20.31 -6.33 -16.69
C ASN A 166 -19.71 -7.50 -15.91
N ASP A 167 -19.15 -7.20 -14.72
CA ASP A 167 -18.55 -8.17 -13.80
C ASP A 167 -17.32 -8.91 -14.35
N ASP A 168 -16.64 -8.35 -15.37
CA ASP A 168 -15.37 -8.88 -15.84
C ASP A 168 -14.20 -8.45 -14.92
N ILE A 169 -13.89 -9.31 -13.94
CA ILE A 169 -12.84 -9.06 -12.93
C ILE A 169 -11.45 -8.83 -13.55
N ARG A 170 -11.18 -9.39 -14.74
CA ARG A 170 -9.87 -9.24 -15.39
C ARG A 170 -9.67 -7.88 -16.05
N THR A 171 -10.77 -7.28 -16.48
CA THR A 171 -10.76 -5.96 -17.11
C THR A 171 -10.70 -4.83 -16.08
N VAL A 172 -11.21 -5.06 -14.89
CA VAL A 172 -11.19 -4.12 -13.75
C VAL A 172 -9.84 -4.13 -13.04
#